data_ff1f70536abe736fb8a7a3a89cdf5334
#
_entry.id   ff1f70536abe736fb8a7a3a89cdf5334
#
_cell.length_a   1.000
_cell.length_b   1.000
_cell.length_c   1.000
_cell.angle_alpha   90.00
_cell.angle_beta   90.00
_cell.angle_gamma   90.00
#
_symmetry.space_group_name_H-M   'P 1'
#
loop_
_entity.id
_entity.type
_entity.pdbx_description
1 polymer ?
#
loop_
_entity_poly.entity_id
_entity_poly.type
_entity_poly.pdbx_seq_one_letter_code
_entity_poly.pdbx_strand_id
1 'polypeptide(L)'
;MHQASVLSYFFSAGMVVKSVMFILLIASIISWTLILQRYWFFKKQRADYNHFNQRFLGCSDLRALYQELDANADKRTGAAGIFHAGFKAFIREHEADAVIPESISRVMQIKHAKEEEMLEEHLPYFASVGSIAPYVGLFGTV
;
A
#
# COMPACT_ATOMS: atom_id res chain seq x y z
N MET A 1 -48.54 12.77 -2.79
CA MET A 1 -47.39 11.86 -2.60
C MET A 1 -46.24 12.67 -2.01
N HIS A 2 -46.08 12.60 -0.66
CA HIS A 2 -44.97 13.27 -0.01
C HIS A 2 -43.69 12.52 -0.35
N GLN A 3 -42.91 13.09 -1.22
CA GLN A 3 -41.51 12.73 -1.25
C GLN A 3 -40.90 13.24 0.06
N ALA A 4 -40.94 12.38 1.06
CA ALA A 4 -40.18 12.64 2.29
C ALA A 4 -38.72 12.67 1.89
N SER A 5 -38.21 13.86 1.64
CA SER A 5 -36.82 14.09 1.26
C SER A 5 -35.94 13.54 2.39
N VAL A 6 -34.93 12.76 2.04
CA VAL A 6 -33.92 12.26 2.99
C VAL A 6 -33.41 13.38 3.91
N LEU A 7 -33.38 14.60 3.38
CA LEU A 7 -33.06 15.82 4.13
C LEU A 7 -34.05 16.13 5.24
N SER A 8 -35.38 15.89 5.06
CA SER A 8 -36.37 16.19 6.11
C SER A 8 -36.22 15.22 7.26
N TYR A 9 -35.91 13.95 7.02
CA TYR A 9 -35.58 12.99 8.08
C TYR A 9 -34.27 13.38 8.81
N PHE A 10 -33.28 13.89 8.10
CA PHE A 10 -32.04 14.38 8.72
C PHE A 10 -32.33 15.56 9.68
N PHE A 11 -33.17 16.50 9.28
CA PHE A 11 -33.48 17.68 10.10
C PHE A 11 -34.40 17.35 11.30
N SER A 12 -35.27 16.37 11.17
CA SER A 12 -36.17 15.93 12.24
C SER A 12 -35.54 14.93 13.22
N ALA A 13 -34.40 14.36 12.88
CA ALA A 13 -33.69 13.39 13.73
C ALA A 13 -33.17 14.05 15.02
N GLY A 14 -33.16 13.30 16.11
CA GLY A 14 -32.56 13.73 17.37
C GLY A 14 -31.07 14.01 17.27
N MET A 15 -30.53 14.74 18.23
CA MET A 15 -29.10 15.16 18.23
C MET A 15 -28.15 13.96 18.18
N VAL A 16 -28.48 12.86 18.86
CA VAL A 16 -27.70 11.62 18.86
C VAL A 16 -27.62 11.01 17.46
N VAL A 17 -28.76 10.91 16.77
CA VAL A 17 -28.84 10.34 15.43
C VAL A 17 -28.02 11.19 14.43
N LYS A 18 -28.10 12.52 14.53
CA LYS A 18 -27.29 13.43 13.70
C LYS A 18 -25.80 13.22 13.91
N SER A 19 -25.38 13.06 15.16
CA SER A 19 -23.97 12.81 15.49
C SER A 19 -23.49 11.47 14.89
N VAL A 20 -24.28 10.42 15.01
CA VAL A 20 -23.96 9.10 14.43
C VAL A 20 -23.86 9.18 12.90
N MET A 21 -24.82 9.83 12.24
CA MET A 21 -24.78 10.02 10.78
C MET A 21 -23.53 10.80 10.33
N PHE A 22 -23.16 11.83 11.08
CA PHE A 22 -21.97 12.62 10.77
C PHE A 22 -20.68 11.83 10.93
N ILE A 23 -20.55 11.02 11.98
CA ILE A 23 -19.39 10.13 12.20
C ILE A 23 -19.27 9.11 11.07
N LEU A 24 -20.39 8.47 10.68
CA LEU A 24 -20.38 7.52 9.58
C LEU A 24 -20.06 8.16 8.24
N LEU A 25 -20.52 9.39 8.00
CA LEU A 25 -20.17 10.14 6.80
C LEU A 25 -18.68 10.44 6.73
N ILE A 26 -18.08 10.91 7.83
CA ILE A 26 -16.64 11.15 7.91
C ILE A 26 -15.85 9.85 7.66
N ALA A 27 -16.23 8.75 8.31
CA ALA A 27 -15.60 7.46 8.11
C ALA A 27 -15.69 6.99 6.65
N SER A 28 -16.83 7.25 5.99
CA SER A 28 -17.02 6.97 4.56
C SER A 28 -16.07 7.77 3.68
N ILE A 29 -15.94 9.07 3.91
CA ILE A 29 -15.03 9.94 3.14
C ILE A 29 -13.57 9.50 3.30
N ILE A 30 -13.17 9.19 4.54
CA ILE A 30 -11.80 8.70 4.82
C ILE A 30 -11.56 7.38 4.09
N SER A 31 -12.51 6.44 4.15
CA SER A 31 -12.41 5.14 3.46
C SER A 31 -12.26 5.32 1.95
N TRP A 32 -13.04 6.20 1.33
CA TRP A 32 -12.93 6.50 -0.10
C TRP A 32 -11.57 7.09 -0.46
N THR A 33 -11.06 8.01 0.36
CA THR A 33 -9.74 8.62 0.15
C THR A 33 -8.64 7.57 0.18
N LEU A 34 -8.67 6.66 1.17
CA LEU A 34 -7.70 5.59 1.29
C LEU A 34 -7.78 4.59 0.12
N ILE A 35 -8.99 4.25 -0.33
CA ILE A 35 -9.19 3.37 -1.49
C ILE A 35 -8.60 3.99 -2.75
N LEU A 36 -8.86 5.27 -3.02
CA LEU A 36 -8.33 5.98 -4.19
C LEU A 36 -6.80 6.07 -4.14
N GLN A 37 -6.23 6.44 -3.00
CA GLN A 37 -4.77 6.47 -2.81
C GLN A 37 -4.16 5.09 -3.08
N ARG A 38 -4.79 4.03 -2.57
CA ARG A 38 -4.31 2.66 -2.73
C ARG A 38 -4.40 2.20 -4.18
N TYR A 39 -5.50 2.50 -4.86
CA TYR A 39 -5.67 2.19 -6.28
C TYR A 39 -4.56 2.81 -7.14
N TRP A 40 -4.23 4.09 -6.90
CA TRP A 40 -3.18 4.78 -7.63
C TRP A 40 -1.79 4.21 -7.31
N PHE A 41 -1.55 3.87 -6.05
CA PHE A 41 -0.32 3.25 -5.61
C PHE A 41 -0.10 1.89 -6.30
N PHE A 42 -1.09 1.01 -6.30
CA PHE A 42 -1.00 -0.28 -6.98
C PHE A 42 -0.83 -0.16 -8.49
N LYS A 43 -1.52 0.78 -9.11
CA LYS A 43 -1.39 1.04 -10.56
C LYS A 43 0.04 1.46 -10.90
N LYS A 44 0.65 2.34 -10.12
CA LYS A 44 2.05 2.76 -10.28
C LYS A 44 3.01 1.59 -10.05
N GLN A 45 2.86 0.86 -8.98
CA GLN A 45 3.68 -0.32 -8.65
C GLN A 45 3.66 -1.37 -9.77
N ARG A 46 2.49 -1.63 -10.33
CA ARG A 46 2.35 -2.59 -11.44
C ARG A 46 3.04 -2.12 -12.71
N ALA A 47 2.97 -0.83 -13.02
CA ALA A 47 3.67 -0.25 -14.16
C ALA A 47 5.19 -0.33 -13.96
N ASP A 48 5.68 0.02 -12.77
CA ASP A 48 7.10 -0.03 -12.41
C ASP A 48 7.63 -1.48 -12.45
N TYR A 49 6.84 -2.45 -11.96
CA TYR A 49 7.19 -3.87 -12.02
C TYR A 49 7.33 -4.36 -13.48
N ASN A 50 6.35 -4.06 -14.34
CA ASN A 50 6.41 -4.48 -15.74
C ASN A 50 7.60 -3.85 -16.47
N HIS A 51 7.87 -2.57 -16.23
CA HIS A 51 9.01 -1.87 -16.79
C HIS A 51 10.33 -2.48 -16.31
N PHE A 52 10.45 -2.75 -15.01
CA PHE A 52 11.64 -3.40 -14.45
C PHE A 52 11.81 -4.81 -15.01
N ASN A 53 10.75 -5.62 -15.06
CA ASN A 53 10.80 -6.99 -15.55
C ASN A 53 11.24 -7.08 -17.01
N GLN A 54 10.72 -6.20 -17.88
CA GLN A 54 11.14 -6.15 -19.28
C GLN A 54 12.63 -5.77 -19.40
N ARG A 55 13.10 -4.81 -18.60
CA ARG A 55 14.51 -4.42 -18.59
C ARG A 55 15.41 -5.52 -18.03
N PHE A 56 14.99 -6.16 -16.96
CA PHE A 56 15.74 -7.26 -16.34
C PHE A 56 15.91 -8.45 -17.30
N LEU A 57 14.85 -8.83 -18.01
CA LEU A 57 14.90 -9.93 -18.98
C LEU A 57 15.68 -9.56 -20.26
N GLY A 58 15.69 -8.28 -20.64
CA GLY A 58 16.42 -7.80 -21.81
C GLY A 58 17.86 -7.34 -21.55
N CYS A 59 18.27 -7.28 -20.28
CA CYS A 59 19.57 -6.76 -19.90
C CYS A 59 20.62 -7.88 -19.89
N SER A 60 21.67 -7.72 -20.71
CA SER A 60 22.84 -8.59 -20.69
C SER A 60 23.85 -8.20 -19.60
N ASP A 61 23.74 -7.00 -19.01
CA ASP A 61 24.64 -6.50 -17.98
C ASP A 61 23.87 -6.03 -16.73
N LEU A 62 23.81 -6.91 -15.73
CA LEU A 62 23.17 -6.64 -14.44
C LEU A 62 23.85 -5.53 -13.64
N ARG A 63 25.14 -5.29 -13.88
CA ARG A 63 25.89 -4.23 -13.22
C ARG A 63 25.43 -2.85 -13.70
N ALA A 64 25.18 -2.69 -14.99
CA ALA A 64 24.65 -1.46 -15.55
C ALA A 64 23.23 -1.15 -14.99
N LEU A 65 22.38 -2.19 -14.88
CA LEU A 65 21.06 -2.05 -14.26
C LEU A 65 21.15 -1.64 -12.78
N TYR A 66 22.10 -2.20 -12.04
CA TYR A 66 22.35 -1.81 -10.65
C TYR A 66 22.78 -0.34 -10.54
N GLN A 67 23.71 0.11 -11.37
CA GLN A 67 24.17 1.51 -11.35
C GLN A 67 23.05 2.49 -11.69
N GLU A 68 22.17 2.16 -12.63
CA GLU A 68 21.00 2.99 -12.93
C GLU A 68 20.03 3.09 -11.74
N LEU A 69 19.79 1.99 -11.05
CA LEU A 69 18.97 1.98 -9.84
C LEU A 69 19.66 2.68 -8.67
N ASP A 70 20.99 2.61 -8.60
CA ASP A 70 21.75 3.30 -7.55
C ASP A 70 21.73 4.82 -7.73
N ALA A 71 21.71 5.30 -8.95
CA ALA A 71 21.55 6.72 -9.26
C ALA A 71 20.14 7.27 -9.00
N ASN A 72 19.10 6.40 -9.00
CA ASN A 72 17.71 6.81 -8.92
C ASN A 72 16.98 6.15 -7.74
N ALA A 73 17.02 6.80 -6.57
CA ALA A 73 16.39 6.27 -5.34
C ALA A 73 14.89 6.00 -5.49
N ASP A 74 14.17 6.84 -6.24
CA ASP A 74 12.72 6.72 -6.46
C ASP A 74 12.32 5.45 -7.23
N LYS A 75 13.24 4.89 -8.00
CA LYS A 75 13.00 3.64 -8.75
C LYS A 75 13.30 2.37 -7.96
N ARG A 76 13.78 2.49 -6.71
CA ARG A 76 14.13 1.36 -5.83
C ARG A 76 12.95 0.83 -5.05
N THR A 77 11.79 0.69 -5.67
CA THR A 77 10.56 0.17 -5.07
C THR A 77 10.19 -1.20 -5.64
N GLY A 78 9.48 -2.00 -4.88
CA GLY A 78 9.04 -3.33 -5.31
C GLY A 78 10.20 -4.22 -5.76
N ALA A 79 10.03 -4.89 -6.89
CA ALA A 79 11.01 -5.83 -7.44
C ALA A 79 12.40 -5.20 -7.71
N ALA A 80 12.43 -3.96 -8.20
CA ALA A 80 13.68 -3.23 -8.43
C ALA A 80 14.44 -2.96 -7.13
N GLY A 81 13.72 -2.66 -6.04
CA GLY A 81 14.30 -2.48 -4.72
C GLY A 81 14.87 -3.78 -4.14
N ILE A 82 14.19 -4.90 -4.34
CA ILE A 82 14.66 -6.23 -3.92
C ILE A 82 15.93 -6.60 -4.68
N PHE A 83 15.92 -6.42 -6.01
CA PHE A 83 17.09 -6.66 -6.84
C PHE A 83 18.29 -5.79 -6.42
N HIS A 84 18.07 -4.49 -6.24
CA HIS A 84 19.12 -3.56 -5.81
C HIS A 84 19.74 -3.98 -4.47
N ALA A 85 18.91 -4.36 -3.49
CA ALA A 85 19.40 -4.80 -2.18
C ALA A 85 20.22 -6.11 -2.27
N GLY A 86 19.75 -7.08 -3.04
CA GLY A 86 20.45 -8.34 -3.26
C GLY A 86 21.75 -8.17 -4.03
N PHE A 87 21.75 -7.35 -5.08
CA PHE A 87 22.96 -7.10 -5.88
C PHE A 87 24.00 -6.30 -5.11
N LYS A 88 23.57 -5.36 -4.27
CA LYS A 88 24.46 -4.63 -3.36
C LYS A 88 25.14 -5.58 -2.36
N ALA A 89 24.38 -6.51 -1.79
CA ALA A 89 24.96 -7.54 -0.91
C ALA A 89 25.96 -8.43 -1.65
N PHE A 90 25.63 -8.83 -2.87
CA PHE A 90 26.52 -9.63 -3.73
C PHE A 90 27.85 -8.91 -4.00
N ILE A 91 27.83 -7.63 -4.39
CA ILE A 91 29.07 -6.85 -4.64
C ILE A 91 29.92 -6.81 -3.37
N ARG A 92 29.33 -6.47 -2.23
CA ARG A 92 30.04 -6.36 -0.95
C ARG A 92 30.71 -7.67 -0.54
N GLU A 93 30.04 -8.78 -0.74
CA GLU A 93 30.58 -10.10 -0.38
C GLU A 93 31.63 -10.58 -1.38
N HIS A 94 31.49 -10.22 -2.66
CA HIS A 94 32.47 -10.53 -3.67
C HIS A 94 33.78 -9.74 -3.46
N GLU A 95 33.71 -8.51 -3.00
CA GLU A 95 34.88 -7.71 -2.59
C GLU A 95 35.55 -8.26 -1.33
N ALA A 96 34.78 -8.93 -0.45
CA ALA A 96 35.31 -9.59 0.74
C ALA A 96 35.82 -11.03 0.49
N ASP A 97 35.84 -11.48 -0.74
CA ASP A 97 36.22 -12.85 -1.17
C ASP A 97 35.41 -13.98 -0.47
N ALA A 98 34.19 -13.64 -0.02
CA ALA A 98 33.30 -14.51 0.73
C ALA A 98 31.86 -14.38 0.22
N VAL A 99 31.57 -14.94 -0.93
CA VAL A 99 30.18 -14.98 -1.44
C VAL A 99 29.37 -16.02 -0.67
N ILE A 100 28.50 -15.55 0.22
CA ILE A 100 27.57 -16.41 0.98
C ILE A 100 26.18 -16.22 0.38
N PRO A 101 25.68 -17.18 -0.45
CA PRO A 101 24.38 -17.07 -1.09
C PRO A 101 23.23 -16.89 -0.08
N GLU A 102 23.40 -17.41 1.14
CA GLU A 102 22.42 -17.32 2.20
C GLU A 102 22.24 -15.89 2.72
N SER A 103 23.31 -15.10 2.83
CA SER A 103 23.21 -13.71 3.26
C SER A 103 22.52 -12.84 2.21
N ILE A 104 22.79 -13.07 0.93
CA ILE A 104 22.11 -12.40 -0.19
C ILE A 104 20.60 -12.71 -0.15
N SER A 105 20.25 -13.98 -0.02
CA SER A 105 18.86 -14.43 0.10
C SER A 105 18.16 -13.78 1.29
N ARG A 106 18.83 -13.71 2.43
CA ARG A 106 18.29 -13.07 3.64
C ARG A 106 18.01 -11.59 3.44
N VAL A 107 18.91 -10.84 2.81
CA VAL A 107 18.72 -9.41 2.52
C VAL A 107 17.54 -9.20 1.56
N MET A 108 17.41 -10.04 0.55
CA MET A 108 16.28 -10.00 -0.38
C MET A 108 14.95 -10.31 0.31
N GLN A 109 14.92 -11.30 1.21
CA GLN A 109 13.73 -11.66 2.00
C GLN A 109 13.31 -10.52 2.93
N ILE A 110 14.25 -9.88 3.61
CA ILE A 110 13.95 -8.74 4.49
C ILE A 110 13.37 -7.59 3.68
N LYS A 111 13.93 -7.32 2.50
CA LYS A 111 13.40 -6.27 1.63
C LYS A 111 12.03 -6.62 1.08
N HIS A 112 11.80 -7.89 0.72
CA HIS A 112 10.48 -8.37 0.29
C HIS A 112 9.44 -8.20 1.39
N ALA A 113 9.72 -8.64 2.60
CA ALA A 113 8.82 -8.49 3.74
C ALA A 113 8.47 -7.02 4.03
N LYS A 114 9.44 -6.11 3.89
CA LYS A 114 9.21 -4.67 4.04
C LYS A 114 8.32 -4.09 2.94
N GLU A 115 8.47 -4.53 1.70
CA GLU A 115 7.58 -4.12 0.60
C GLU A 115 6.16 -4.66 0.82
N GLU A 116 6.02 -5.89 1.32
CA GLU A 116 4.75 -6.52 1.67
C GLU A 116 4.04 -5.77 2.81
N GLU A 117 4.76 -5.41 3.87
CA GLU A 117 4.25 -4.58 4.97
C GLU A 117 3.67 -3.24 4.47
N MET A 118 4.37 -2.57 3.56
CA MET A 118 3.88 -1.34 2.92
C MET A 118 2.60 -1.56 2.11
N LEU A 119 2.41 -2.75 1.55
CA LEU A 119 1.20 -3.12 0.82
C LEU A 119 0.00 -3.36 1.76
N GLU A 120 0.21 -3.72 3.00
CA GLU A 120 -0.81 -4.06 3.99
C GLU A 120 -1.13 -2.93 4.97
N GLU A 121 -0.42 -1.81 4.91
CA GLU A 121 -0.43 -0.72 5.89
C GLU A 121 -1.83 -0.24 6.32
N HIS A 122 -2.83 -0.26 5.41
CA HIS A 122 -4.17 0.24 5.71
C HIS A 122 -5.23 -0.85 5.95
N LEU A 123 -4.87 -2.14 5.85
CA LEU A 123 -5.82 -3.24 6.07
C LEU A 123 -6.43 -3.24 7.47
N PRO A 124 -5.68 -2.99 8.56
CA PRO A 124 -6.25 -2.92 9.90
C PRO A 124 -7.34 -1.85 10.06
N TYR A 125 -7.19 -0.70 9.39
CA TYR A 125 -8.19 0.35 9.41
C TYR A 125 -9.52 -0.13 8.79
N PHE A 126 -9.47 -0.75 7.61
CA PHE A 126 -10.68 -1.25 6.96
C PHE A 126 -11.37 -2.35 7.76
N ALA A 127 -10.61 -3.25 8.37
CA ALA A 127 -11.13 -4.28 9.25
C ALA A 127 -11.84 -3.67 10.47
N SER A 128 -11.26 -2.66 11.10
CA SER A 128 -11.85 -1.97 12.25
C SER A 128 -13.12 -1.23 11.86
N VAL A 129 -13.12 -0.45 10.79
CA VAL A 129 -14.30 0.29 10.33
C VAL A 129 -15.41 -0.68 9.93
N GLY A 130 -15.09 -1.75 9.19
CA GLY A 130 -16.05 -2.75 8.76
C GLY A 130 -16.73 -3.49 9.92
N SER A 131 -16.00 -3.76 11.01
CA SER A 131 -16.54 -4.42 12.18
C SER A 131 -17.35 -3.50 13.10
N ILE A 132 -16.99 -2.24 13.23
CA ILE A 132 -17.60 -1.29 14.16
C ILE A 132 -18.78 -0.53 13.53
N ALA A 133 -18.74 -0.23 12.24
CA ALA A 133 -19.75 0.59 11.56
C ALA A 133 -21.19 0.08 11.72
N PRO A 134 -21.50 -1.24 11.64
CA PRO A 134 -22.86 -1.74 11.88
C PRO A 134 -23.37 -1.46 13.29
N TYR A 135 -22.52 -1.56 14.31
CA TYR A 135 -22.88 -1.29 15.71
C TYR A 135 -23.12 0.20 15.96
N VAL A 136 -22.32 1.06 15.36
CA VAL A 136 -22.52 2.51 15.42
C VAL A 136 -23.84 2.89 14.74
N GLY A 137 -24.16 2.28 13.59
CA GLY A 137 -25.43 2.47 12.91
C GLY A 137 -26.62 2.01 13.76
N LEU A 138 -26.53 0.84 14.41
CA LEU A 138 -27.55 0.34 15.32
C LEU A 138 -27.74 1.27 16.52
N PHE A 139 -26.68 1.78 17.11
CA PHE A 139 -26.75 2.76 18.20
C PHE A 139 -27.53 4.02 17.79
N GLY A 140 -27.37 4.48 16.55
CA GLY A 140 -28.12 5.62 16.02
C GLY A 140 -29.60 5.37 15.82
N THR A 141 -30.06 4.10 15.76
CA THR A 141 -31.49 3.75 15.63
C THR A 141 -32.19 3.58 16.98
N VAL A 142 -31.46 3.46 18.05
CA VAL A 142 -31.98 3.35 19.43
C VAL A 142 -32.15 4.73 20.05
#